data_cf3d18f4be266de705995634216d91a4
#
_entry.id   cf3d18f4be266de705995634216d91a4
#
_cell.length_a   1.000
_cell.length_b   1.000
_cell.length_c   1.000
_cell.angle_alpha   90.00
_cell.angle_beta   90.00
_cell.angle_gamma   90.00
#
_symmetry.space_group_name_H-M   'P 1'
#
loop_
_entity.id
_entity.type
_entity.pdbx_description
1 polymer ?
#
loop_
_entity_poly.entity_id
_entity_poly.type
_entity_poly.pdbx_seq_one_letter_code
_entity_poly.pdbx_strand_id
1 'polypeptide(L)'
;MMQYAYSQQAFNPGWRTADNWHAYNDPAMIATLPAAALLYRRADVKPATTRYVFAPTPATLYNQEITPRNSPLLRTAMEKGQLQIALPQTPELPWLKPAAIPVGAQVLQDPEQSLLPADATEAVSDTGELKRNWQQGIYTIDTPLTQAATGWLGGRLISLGDIQVQARTPYASVVVQSLDGNPLGQSRELLLSLGTRAVPKADDKTPFNVEPFAGTLNIKAPAGLKLFARDAQAQLKPLPMAYQDGRYSITFDGKYMSNWLFLK
;
A
#
# COMPACT_ATOMS: atom_id res chain seq x y z
N MET A 1 4.63 -5.00 6.49
CA MET A 1 5.32 -5.98 5.63
C MET A 1 6.67 -6.28 6.25
N MET A 2 6.92 -7.52 6.62
CA MET A 2 8.18 -7.90 7.24
C MET A 2 9.15 -8.32 6.12
N GLN A 3 10.25 -7.60 5.98
CA GLN A 3 11.28 -7.95 5.02
C GLN A 3 12.37 -8.78 5.69
N TYR A 4 12.60 -9.95 5.18
CA TYR A 4 13.72 -10.78 5.61
C TYR A 4 14.99 -10.42 4.83
N ALA A 5 15.46 -9.18 5.00
CA ALA A 5 16.65 -8.69 4.30
C ALA A 5 17.97 -9.35 4.78
N TYR A 6 17.92 -10.10 5.85
CA TYR A 6 19.08 -10.80 6.44
C TYR A 6 19.17 -12.27 6.05
N SER A 7 18.25 -12.80 5.26
CA SER A 7 18.40 -14.15 4.74
C SER A 7 19.50 -14.20 3.69
N GLN A 8 20.13 -15.35 3.51
CA GLN A 8 21.15 -15.53 2.45
C GLN A 8 20.58 -15.22 1.06
N GLN A 9 19.28 -15.35 0.89
CA GLN A 9 18.59 -15.05 -0.34
C GLN A 9 18.55 -13.53 -0.65
N ALA A 10 18.73 -12.68 0.34
CA ALA A 10 18.84 -11.24 0.11
C ALA A 10 20.02 -10.87 -0.80
N PHE A 11 21.03 -11.72 -0.86
CA PHE A 11 22.21 -11.56 -1.73
C PHE A 11 22.13 -12.36 -3.02
N ASN A 12 21.06 -13.12 -3.22
CA ASN A 12 20.88 -13.92 -4.42
C ASN A 12 20.50 -12.99 -5.57
N PRO A 13 21.27 -12.94 -6.67
CA PRO A 13 20.97 -12.08 -7.82
C PRO A 13 19.80 -12.62 -8.66
N GLY A 14 19.29 -13.81 -8.39
CA GLY A 14 18.19 -14.40 -9.12
C GLY A 14 16.84 -14.04 -8.55
N TRP A 15 15.91 -13.63 -9.40
CA TRP A 15 14.56 -13.24 -9.00
C TRP A 15 13.69 -14.43 -8.56
N ARG A 16 13.91 -15.61 -9.14
CA ARG A 16 13.15 -16.83 -8.86
C ARG A 16 13.91 -17.87 -8.07
N THR A 17 15.13 -17.60 -7.72
CA THR A 17 15.92 -18.59 -7.00
C THR A 17 15.47 -18.64 -5.56
N ALA A 18 14.80 -19.66 -5.24
CA ALA A 18 14.54 -20.26 -3.96
C ALA A 18 13.35 -19.75 -3.17
N ASP A 19 13.06 -18.51 -3.03
CA ASP A 19 11.78 -18.09 -2.44
C ASP A 19 11.42 -16.62 -2.68
N ASN A 20 10.13 -16.37 -2.62
CA ASN A 20 9.53 -15.07 -2.92
C ASN A 20 9.56 -14.08 -1.73
N TRP A 21 10.42 -14.29 -0.74
CA TRP A 21 10.39 -13.58 0.52
C TRP A 21 11.24 -12.33 0.58
N HIS A 22 12.06 -12.06 -0.43
CA HIS A 22 12.92 -10.89 -0.45
C HIS A 22 12.51 -9.88 -1.53
N ALA A 23 12.65 -8.61 -1.20
CA ALA A 23 12.42 -7.50 -2.13
C ALA A 23 13.72 -7.05 -2.82
N TYR A 24 14.83 -7.74 -2.56
CA TYR A 24 16.12 -7.41 -3.14
C TYR A 24 16.05 -7.54 -4.65
N ASN A 25 16.46 -6.50 -5.34
CA ASN A 25 16.41 -6.39 -6.80
C ASN A 25 15.01 -6.34 -7.44
N ASP A 26 13.92 -6.21 -6.67
CA ASP A 26 12.61 -5.92 -7.25
C ASP A 26 12.36 -4.40 -7.29
N PRO A 27 12.50 -3.74 -8.47
CA PRO A 27 12.33 -2.29 -8.57
C PRO A 27 10.92 -1.82 -8.21
N ALA A 28 9.89 -2.62 -8.49
CA ALA A 28 8.52 -2.27 -8.19
C ALA A 28 8.28 -2.21 -6.67
N MET A 29 8.85 -3.15 -5.93
CA MET A 29 8.76 -3.18 -4.49
C MET A 29 9.63 -2.09 -3.84
N ILE A 30 10.88 -1.93 -4.31
CA ILE A 30 11.80 -0.89 -3.82
C ILE A 30 11.22 0.50 -4.04
N ALA A 31 10.53 0.75 -5.14
CA ALA A 31 9.93 2.04 -5.45
C ALA A 31 8.98 2.55 -4.35
N THR A 32 8.25 1.67 -3.70
CA THR A 32 7.23 2.01 -2.70
C THR A 32 7.67 1.83 -1.25
N LEU A 33 8.83 1.24 -1.00
CA LEU A 33 9.35 1.01 0.35
C LEU A 33 9.53 2.28 1.18
N PRO A 34 10.14 3.36 0.67
CA PRO A 34 10.26 4.61 1.42
C PRO A 34 8.91 5.17 1.83
N ALA A 35 7.92 5.06 0.93
CA ALA A 35 6.57 5.51 1.20
C ALA A 35 5.91 4.68 2.34
N ALA A 36 6.04 3.36 2.30
CA ALA A 36 5.54 2.49 3.37
C ALA A 36 6.22 2.77 4.71
N ALA A 37 7.55 3.01 4.71
CA ALA A 37 8.31 3.32 5.90
C ALA A 37 7.89 4.65 6.53
N LEU A 38 7.69 5.70 5.72
CA LEU A 38 7.23 7.01 6.18
C LEU A 38 5.83 6.92 6.78
N LEU A 39 4.90 6.28 6.07
CA LEU A 39 3.51 6.08 6.51
C LEU A 39 3.45 5.39 7.88
N TYR A 40 4.24 4.33 8.06
CA TYR A 40 4.29 3.58 9.31
C TYR A 40 4.94 4.38 10.45
N ARG A 41 6.11 4.98 10.21
CA ARG A 41 6.87 5.70 11.25
C ARG A 41 6.19 6.95 11.77
N ARG A 42 5.39 7.61 10.94
CA ARG A 42 4.64 8.81 11.29
C ARG A 42 3.21 8.54 11.73
N ALA A 43 2.77 7.28 11.65
CA ALA A 43 1.39 6.90 11.88
C ALA A 43 0.40 7.74 11.03
N ASP A 44 0.72 7.95 9.75
CA ASP A 44 -0.09 8.76 8.84
C ASP A 44 -1.52 8.18 8.69
N VAL A 45 -1.67 6.87 8.82
CA VAL A 45 -2.95 6.18 8.93
C VAL A 45 -3.27 6.00 10.40
N LYS A 46 -4.44 6.42 10.83
CA LYS A 46 -4.90 6.28 12.22
C LYS A 46 -5.13 4.82 12.56
N PRO A 47 -4.77 4.40 13.78
CA PRO A 47 -5.16 3.08 14.28
C PRO A 47 -6.68 2.91 14.22
N ALA A 48 -7.12 1.76 13.74
CA ALA A 48 -8.53 1.40 13.75
C ALA A 48 -9.09 1.35 15.19
N THR A 49 -10.34 1.75 15.37
CA THR A 49 -11.03 1.75 16.67
C THR A 49 -11.89 0.51 16.86
N THR A 50 -12.44 -0.01 15.77
CA THR A 50 -13.24 -1.25 15.79
C THR A 50 -12.35 -2.45 16.05
N ARG A 51 -12.76 -3.28 17.02
CA ARG A 51 -12.05 -4.49 17.37
C ARG A 51 -12.87 -5.72 17.02
N TYR A 52 -12.25 -6.61 16.25
CA TYR A 52 -12.77 -7.92 15.90
C TYR A 52 -11.96 -8.99 16.63
N VAL A 53 -12.63 -9.98 17.18
CA VAL A 53 -11.99 -11.14 17.80
C VAL A 53 -12.51 -12.38 17.10
N PHE A 54 -11.66 -13.04 16.34
CA PHE A 54 -12.00 -14.35 15.79
C PHE A 54 -11.71 -15.42 16.85
N ALA A 55 -12.75 -16.09 17.31
CA ALA A 55 -12.69 -17.11 18.33
C ALA A 55 -13.06 -18.49 17.73
N PRO A 56 -12.13 -19.14 17.01
CA PRO A 56 -12.39 -20.43 16.37
C PRO A 56 -12.63 -21.53 17.39
N THR A 57 -13.46 -22.51 17.01
CA THR A 57 -13.51 -23.79 17.73
C THR A 57 -12.20 -24.57 17.52
N PRO A 58 -11.86 -25.57 18.36
CA PRO A 58 -10.72 -26.43 18.08
C PRO A 58 -10.75 -27.07 16.70
N ALA A 59 -11.93 -27.52 16.25
CA ALA A 59 -12.09 -28.10 14.91
C ALA A 59 -11.79 -27.08 13.80
N THR A 60 -12.28 -25.86 13.94
CA THR A 60 -11.97 -24.76 13.00
C THR A 60 -10.50 -24.38 12.98
N LEU A 61 -9.87 -24.38 14.17
CA LEU A 61 -8.44 -24.03 14.31
C LEU A 61 -7.54 -25.05 13.60
N TYR A 62 -7.87 -26.34 13.74
CA TYR A 62 -7.09 -27.42 13.11
C TYR A 62 -7.39 -27.59 11.61
N ASN A 63 -8.45 -26.99 11.12
CA ASN A 63 -8.69 -26.87 9.69
C ASN A 63 -7.82 -25.74 9.11
N GLN A 64 -6.70 -26.10 8.50
CA GLN A 64 -5.70 -25.15 7.98
C GLN A 64 -6.20 -24.27 6.83
N GLU A 65 -7.44 -24.43 6.38
CA GLU A 65 -8.03 -23.63 5.31
C GLU A 65 -8.43 -22.23 5.76
N ILE A 66 -8.57 -21.98 7.06
CA ILE A 66 -9.03 -20.70 7.58
C ILE A 66 -7.84 -19.82 8.01
N THR A 67 -7.39 -18.97 7.10
CA THR A 67 -6.35 -17.98 7.33
C THR A 67 -6.80 -16.62 6.81
N PRO A 68 -6.19 -15.50 7.22
CA PRO A 68 -6.49 -14.19 6.63
C PRO A 68 -6.26 -14.13 5.11
N ARG A 69 -5.51 -15.08 4.56
CA ARG A 69 -5.23 -15.15 3.13
C ARG A 69 -6.40 -15.70 2.32
N ASN A 70 -7.08 -16.70 2.84
CA ASN A 70 -8.15 -17.43 2.15
C ASN A 70 -9.55 -17.26 2.78
N SER A 71 -9.64 -16.64 3.97
CA SER A 71 -10.91 -16.28 4.59
C SER A 71 -11.32 -14.85 4.23
N PRO A 72 -12.43 -14.65 3.51
CA PRO A 72 -12.98 -13.31 3.25
C PRO A 72 -13.34 -12.57 4.54
N LEU A 73 -13.88 -13.28 5.55
CA LEU A 73 -14.22 -12.72 6.84
C LEU A 73 -13.00 -12.10 7.52
N LEU A 74 -11.92 -12.88 7.69
CA LEU A 74 -10.72 -12.41 8.41
C LEU A 74 -10.03 -11.28 7.64
N ARG A 75 -9.98 -11.36 6.32
CA ARG A 75 -9.45 -10.28 5.49
C ARG A 75 -10.25 -8.99 5.68
N THR A 76 -11.58 -9.09 5.61
CA THR A 76 -12.45 -7.93 5.79
C THR A 76 -12.34 -7.35 7.19
N ALA A 77 -12.24 -8.19 8.23
CA ALA A 77 -12.03 -7.74 9.60
C ALA A 77 -10.71 -6.95 9.74
N MET A 78 -9.62 -7.43 9.11
CA MET A 78 -8.33 -6.73 9.10
C MET A 78 -8.35 -5.42 8.30
N GLU A 79 -9.17 -5.32 7.26
CA GLU A 79 -9.31 -4.12 6.44
C GLU A 79 -10.19 -3.06 7.12
N LYS A 80 -11.20 -3.49 7.86
CA LYS A 80 -12.14 -2.61 8.55
C LYS A 80 -11.67 -2.18 9.93
N GLY A 81 -10.88 -3.00 10.62
CA GLY A 81 -10.54 -2.77 12.00
C GLY A 81 -9.30 -3.53 12.47
N GLN A 82 -9.21 -3.71 13.77
CA GLN A 82 -8.17 -4.51 14.43
C GLN A 82 -8.67 -5.95 14.57
N LEU A 83 -7.95 -6.91 14.04
CA LEU A 83 -8.26 -8.34 14.20
C LEU A 83 -7.35 -8.98 15.26
N GLN A 84 -7.95 -9.63 16.26
CA GLN A 84 -7.30 -10.51 17.20
C GLN A 84 -7.83 -11.93 17.00
N ILE A 85 -6.96 -12.93 17.14
CA ILE A 85 -7.37 -14.33 17.20
C ILE A 85 -7.33 -14.78 18.66
N ALA A 86 -8.46 -15.23 19.19
CA ALA A 86 -8.57 -15.84 20.52
C ALA A 86 -8.50 -17.36 20.34
N LEU A 87 -7.35 -17.94 20.69
CA LEU A 87 -7.18 -19.39 20.63
C LEU A 87 -8.04 -20.07 21.69
N PRO A 88 -8.74 -21.19 21.35
CA PRO A 88 -9.49 -21.97 22.32
C PRO A 88 -8.53 -22.63 23.31
N GLN A 89 -8.98 -22.80 24.55
CA GLN A 89 -8.28 -23.65 25.51
C GLN A 89 -8.39 -25.11 25.05
N THR A 90 -7.26 -25.79 24.98
CA THR A 90 -7.21 -27.21 24.63
C THR A 90 -6.59 -28.01 25.76
N PRO A 91 -7.03 -29.26 26.02
CA PRO A 91 -6.44 -30.11 27.03
C PRO A 91 -4.97 -30.40 26.86
N GLU A 92 -4.52 -30.42 25.61
CA GLU A 92 -3.13 -30.68 25.19
C GLU A 92 -2.19 -29.50 25.52
N LEU A 93 -2.76 -28.33 25.72
CA LEU A 93 -2.01 -27.11 26.02
C LEU A 93 -2.57 -26.42 27.27
N PRO A 94 -2.52 -27.09 28.44
CA PRO A 94 -3.14 -26.60 29.67
C PRO A 94 -2.54 -25.28 30.20
N TRP A 95 -1.32 -24.94 29.80
CA TRP A 95 -0.66 -23.66 30.08
C TRP A 95 -1.11 -22.52 29.22
N LEU A 96 -1.79 -22.81 28.10
CA LEU A 96 -2.32 -21.78 27.19
C LEU A 96 -3.56 -21.16 27.85
N LYS A 97 -3.41 -19.95 28.35
CA LYS A 97 -4.55 -19.19 28.86
C LYS A 97 -5.35 -18.64 27.68
N PRO A 98 -6.68 -18.78 27.69
CA PRO A 98 -7.52 -18.14 26.69
C PRO A 98 -7.22 -16.65 26.62
N ALA A 99 -7.11 -16.11 25.41
CA ALA A 99 -6.92 -14.68 25.22
C ALA A 99 -8.16 -13.95 25.78
N ALA A 100 -7.93 -12.91 26.57
CA ALA A 100 -9.03 -12.06 27.04
C ALA A 100 -9.69 -11.36 25.85
N ILE A 101 -11.01 -11.45 25.76
CA ILE A 101 -11.78 -10.72 24.76
C ILE A 101 -11.93 -9.27 25.25
N PRO A 102 -11.44 -8.28 24.51
CA PRO A 102 -11.58 -6.89 24.90
C PRO A 102 -13.05 -6.46 24.99
N VAL A 103 -13.37 -5.63 25.97
CA VAL A 103 -14.73 -5.09 26.12
C VAL A 103 -15.12 -4.32 24.84
N GLY A 104 -16.31 -4.58 24.31
CA GLY A 104 -16.81 -3.95 23.11
C GLY A 104 -16.27 -4.54 21.78
N ALA A 105 -15.46 -5.59 21.84
CA ALA A 105 -15.03 -6.28 20.63
C ALA A 105 -16.18 -7.10 20.02
N GLN A 106 -16.24 -7.11 18.69
CA GLN A 106 -17.14 -7.98 17.94
C GLN A 106 -16.52 -9.37 17.81
N VAL A 107 -17.18 -10.36 18.39
CA VAL A 107 -16.71 -11.76 18.35
C VAL A 107 -17.20 -12.42 17.08
N LEU A 108 -16.27 -12.96 16.31
CA LEU A 108 -16.49 -13.69 15.06
C LEU A 108 -16.24 -15.18 15.36
N GLN A 109 -17.22 -16.03 15.11
CA GLN A 109 -17.10 -17.48 15.35
C GLN A 109 -17.33 -18.28 14.07
N ASP A 110 -18.26 -17.82 13.25
CA ASP A 110 -18.59 -18.46 11.97
C ASP A 110 -17.66 -17.94 10.88
N PRO A 111 -16.79 -18.78 10.29
CA PRO A 111 -15.88 -18.36 9.23
C PRO A 111 -16.60 -17.94 7.93
N GLU A 112 -17.82 -18.35 7.72
CA GLU A 112 -18.65 -18.00 6.54
C GLU A 112 -19.43 -16.69 6.74
N GLN A 113 -19.34 -16.08 7.93
CA GLN A 113 -19.98 -14.79 8.20
C GLN A 113 -19.41 -13.70 7.32
N SER A 114 -20.25 -12.83 6.77
CA SER A 114 -19.82 -11.62 6.05
C SER A 114 -19.94 -10.38 6.94
N LEU A 115 -18.90 -9.53 6.90
CA LEU A 115 -18.90 -8.19 7.50
C LEU A 115 -19.29 -7.09 6.50
N LEU A 116 -19.63 -7.47 5.28
CA LEU A 116 -20.02 -6.56 4.22
C LEU A 116 -21.38 -6.95 3.67
N PRO A 117 -22.15 -5.99 3.11
CA PRO A 117 -23.33 -6.28 2.32
C PRO A 117 -23.02 -7.26 1.18
N ALA A 118 -24.01 -8.05 0.76
CA ALA A 118 -23.83 -9.07 -0.28
C ALA A 118 -23.43 -8.46 -1.65
N ASP A 119 -23.85 -7.24 -1.92
CA ASP A 119 -23.59 -6.48 -3.13
C ASP A 119 -22.36 -5.55 -3.02
N ALA A 120 -21.64 -5.61 -1.90
CA ALA A 120 -20.46 -4.76 -1.71
C ALA A 120 -19.38 -5.06 -2.74
N THR A 121 -18.78 -4.01 -3.27
CA THR A 121 -17.64 -4.07 -4.20
C THR A 121 -16.37 -3.49 -3.60
N GLU A 122 -16.46 -2.96 -2.38
CA GLU A 122 -15.34 -2.34 -1.68
C GLU A 122 -15.42 -2.54 -0.17
N ALA A 123 -14.26 -2.51 0.47
CA ALA A 123 -14.08 -2.42 1.91
C ALA A 123 -13.40 -1.10 2.26
N VAL A 124 -13.91 -0.44 3.29
CA VAL A 124 -13.37 0.82 3.81
C VAL A 124 -13.01 0.60 5.28
N SER A 125 -11.83 1.07 5.72
CA SER A 125 -11.45 1.05 7.13
C SER A 125 -12.42 1.88 7.97
N ASP A 126 -12.52 1.57 9.25
CA ASP A 126 -13.39 2.31 10.17
C ASP A 126 -12.96 3.78 10.35
N THR A 127 -11.71 4.12 10.04
CA THR A 127 -11.20 5.50 9.98
C THR A 127 -11.53 6.21 8.66
N GLY A 128 -12.01 5.48 7.65
CA GLY A 128 -12.29 6.00 6.31
C GLY A 128 -11.04 6.25 5.45
N GLU A 129 -9.83 6.05 6.00
CA GLU A 129 -8.58 6.44 5.35
C GLU A 129 -8.05 5.41 4.34
N LEU A 130 -8.48 4.16 4.49
CA LEU A 130 -8.07 3.04 3.63
C LEU A 130 -9.27 2.47 2.89
N LYS A 131 -9.15 2.25 1.59
CA LYS A 131 -10.21 1.66 0.78
C LYS A 131 -9.63 0.65 -0.20
N ARG A 132 -10.23 -0.54 -0.23
CA ARG A 132 -10.00 -1.54 -1.26
C ARG A 132 -11.26 -1.74 -2.08
N ASN A 133 -11.18 -1.49 -3.38
CA ASN A 133 -12.21 -1.83 -4.33
C ASN A 133 -11.74 -3.05 -5.15
N TRP A 134 -12.30 -4.24 -4.86
CA TRP A 134 -11.86 -5.46 -5.53
C TRP A 134 -12.44 -5.63 -6.93
N GLN A 135 -13.60 -5.04 -7.22
CA GLN A 135 -14.17 -5.08 -8.55
C GLN A 135 -13.30 -4.30 -9.55
N GLN A 136 -12.74 -3.20 -9.10
CA GLN A 136 -11.82 -2.38 -9.91
C GLN A 136 -10.35 -2.80 -9.78
N GLY A 137 -10.01 -3.60 -8.75
CA GLY A 137 -8.64 -3.96 -8.45
C GLY A 137 -7.78 -2.79 -7.98
N ILE A 138 -8.37 -1.86 -7.19
CA ILE A 138 -7.72 -0.64 -6.73
C ILE A 138 -7.72 -0.59 -5.22
N TYR A 139 -6.60 -0.14 -4.66
CA TYR A 139 -6.45 0.23 -3.26
C TYR A 139 -6.05 1.69 -3.14
N THR A 140 -6.66 2.43 -2.21
CA THR A 140 -6.34 3.83 -1.96
C THR A 140 -6.05 4.10 -0.50
N ILE A 141 -5.20 5.09 -0.25
CA ILE A 141 -4.92 5.70 1.03
C ILE A 141 -5.24 7.19 0.89
N ASP A 142 -6.07 7.72 1.77
CA ASP A 142 -6.44 9.13 1.76
C ASP A 142 -6.34 9.71 3.17
N THR A 143 -5.15 10.20 3.50
CA THR A 143 -4.84 10.87 4.77
C THR A 143 -4.30 12.27 4.51
N PRO A 144 -4.28 13.18 5.50
CA PRO A 144 -3.71 14.51 5.30
C PRO A 144 -2.26 14.52 4.86
N LEU A 145 -1.44 13.55 5.30
CA LEU A 145 0.01 13.52 5.04
C LEU A 145 0.42 12.55 3.93
N THR A 146 -0.43 11.57 3.62
CA THR A 146 -0.17 10.56 2.58
C THR A 146 -1.43 10.29 1.78
N GLN A 147 -1.34 10.40 0.47
CA GLN A 147 -2.38 9.97 -0.44
C GLN A 147 -1.79 9.04 -1.49
N ALA A 148 -2.49 7.93 -1.75
CA ALA A 148 -2.00 6.90 -2.65
C ALA A 148 -3.11 6.20 -3.41
N ALA A 149 -2.80 5.80 -4.64
CA ALA A 149 -3.60 4.87 -5.42
C ALA A 149 -2.70 3.77 -5.98
N THR A 150 -3.11 2.52 -5.84
CA THR A 150 -2.36 1.36 -6.36
C THR A 150 -3.31 0.32 -6.96
N GLY A 151 -2.84 -0.38 -7.97
CA GLY A 151 -3.58 -1.43 -8.65
C GLY A 151 -3.81 -1.14 -10.14
N TRP A 152 -4.96 -1.54 -10.66
CA TRP A 152 -5.35 -1.37 -12.07
C TRP A 152 -5.86 0.05 -12.34
N LEU A 153 -4.94 1.02 -12.40
CA LEU A 153 -5.25 2.45 -12.52
C LEU A 153 -5.52 2.89 -13.95
N GLY A 154 -5.07 2.11 -14.96
CA GLY A 154 -5.11 2.49 -16.36
C GLY A 154 -6.49 2.90 -16.87
N GLY A 155 -6.57 4.05 -17.52
CA GLY A 155 -7.79 4.60 -18.10
C GLY A 155 -8.79 5.18 -17.10
N ARG A 156 -8.46 5.25 -15.82
CA ARG A 156 -9.33 5.76 -14.75
C ARG A 156 -8.82 7.06 -14.17
N LEU A 157 -9.75 7.93 -13.77
CA LEU A 157 -9.47 9.07 -12.92
C LEU A 157 -9.72 8.67 -11.46
N ILE A 158 -8.66 8.66 -10.66
CA ILE A 158 -8.74 8.45 -9.22
C ILE A 158 -8.58 9.81 -8.53
N SER A 159 -9.60 10.24 -7.81
CA SER A 159 -9.58 11.50 -7.06
C SER A 159 -9.56 11.20 -5.56
N LEU A 160 -8.58 11.76 -4.87
CA LEU A 160 -8.43 11.77 -3.41
C LEU A 160 -8.49 13.23 -2.92
N GLY A 161 -8.28 13.47 -1.65
CA GLY A 161 -8.40 14.81 -1.07
C GLY A 161 -7.62 15.89 -1.82
N ASP A 162 -6.31 15.73 -1.94
CA ASP A 162 -5.42 16.73 -2.56
C ASP A 162 -4.81 16.27 -3.88
N ILE A 163 -4.93 14.99 -4.26
CA ILE A 163 -4.36 14.46 -5.51
C ILE A 163 -5.42 13.90 -6.45
N GLN A 164 -5.10 13.94 -7.75
CA GLN A 164 -5.83 13.24 -8.80
C GLN A 164 -4.84 12.49 -9.66
N VAL A 165 -5.10 11.21 -9.89
CA VAL A 165 -4.26 10.32 -10.70
C VAL A 165 -5.06 9.86 -11.90
N GLN A 166 -4.52 10.09 -13.11
CA GLN A 166 -5.05 9.55 -14.35
C GLN A 166 -3.93 8.80 -15.07
N ALA A 167 -3.76 7.53 -14.76
CA ALA A 167 -2.73 6.70 -15.35
C ALA A 167 -3.13 6.17 -16.73
N ARG A 168 -2.19 6.15 -17.67
CA ARG A 168 -2.26 5.34 -18.90
C ARG A 168 -1.62 3.97 -18.66
N THR A 169 -0.59 3.90 -17.83
CA THR A 169 0.01 2.63 -17.39
C THR A 169 -1.05 1.78 -16.72
N PRO A 170 -1.30 0.54 -17.18
CA PRO A 170 -2.40 -0.28 -16.70
C PRO A 170 -2.35 -0.57 -15.20
N TYR A 171 -1.17 -0.98 -14.71
CA TYR A 171 -0.95 -1.32 -13.31
C TYR A 171 0.16 -0.46 -12.72
N ALA A 172 -0.15 0.30 -11.68
CA ALA A 172 0.79 1.21 -11.07
C ALA A 172 0.48 1.45 -9.59
N SER A 173 1.48 1.97 -8.88
CA SER A 173 1.34 2.59 -7.56
C SER A 173 1.82 4.02 -7.64
N VAL A 174 0.97 4.95 -7.23
CA VAL A 174 1.28 6.38 -7.14
C VAL A 174 1.07 6.79 -5.69
N VAL A 175 2.12 7.26 -5.03
CA VAL A 175 2.06 7.70 -3.63
C VAL A 175 2.60 9.11 -3.56
N VAL A 176 1.87 10.01 -2.91
CA VAL A 176 2.30 11.38 -2.63
C VAL A 176 2.31 11.58 -1.12
N GLN A 177 3.44 12.04 -0.60
CA GLN A 177 3.64 12.22 0.84
C GLN A 177 4.27 13.57 1.16
N SER A 178 3.76 14.21 2.19
CA SER A 178 4.41 15.36 2.81
C SER A 178 5.72 14.94 3.47
N LEU A 179 6.78 15.72 3.32
CA LEU A 179 8.05 15.53 4.04
C LEU A 179 8.24 16.54 5.18
N ASP A 180 7.54 17.65 5.15
CA ASP A 180 7.62 18.72 6.16
C ASP A 180 6.57 18.59 7.28
N GLY A 181 5.74 17.55 7.26
CA GLY A 181 4.72 17.27 8.28
C GLY A 181 3.45 18.10 8.16
N ASN A 182 3.34 18.98 7.17
CA ASN A 182 2.10 19.71 6.88
C ASN A 182 1.16 18.86 6.02
N PRO A 183 -0.16 19.04 6.08
CA PRO A 183 -1.09 18.44 5.13
C PRO A 183 -0.65 18.68 3.68
N LEU A 184 -0.90 17.74 2.78
CA LEU A 184 -0.41 17.79 1.38
C LEU A 184 -0.74 19.13 0.70
N GLY A 185 -1.96 19.63 0.85
CA GLY A 185 -2.38 20.91 0.27
C GLY A 185 -1.65 22.15 0.83
N GLN A 186 -0.87 22.00 1.90
CA GLN A 186 -0.10 23.07 2.57
C GLN A 186 1.41 22.77 2.59
N SER A 187 1.81 21.55 2.21
CA SER A 187 3.19 21.11 2.27
C SER A 187 4.04 21.78 1.19
N ARG A 188 5.26 22.14 1.56
CA ARG A 188 6.27 22.69 0.66
C ARG A 188 7.36 21.68 0.29
N GLU A 189 7.31 20.48 0.86
CA GLU A 189 8.19 19.38 0.51
C GLU A 189 7.39 18.08 0.38
N LEU A 190 7.25 17.61 -0.85
CA LEU A 190 6.50 16.41 -1.17
C LEU A 190 7.41 15.37 -1.84
N LEU A 191 7.26 14.12 -1.40
CA LEU A 191 7.83 12.95 -2.07
C LEU A 191 6.74 12.27 -2.91
N LEU A 192 7.04 12.07 -4.18
CA LEU A 192 6.23 11.27 -5.09
C LEU A 192 6.94 9.93 -5.29
N SER A 193 6.29 8.83 -5.00
CA SER A 193 6.79 7.48 -5.24
C SER A 193 5.94 6.82 -6.33
N LEU A 194 6.61 6.38 -7.40
CA LEU A 194 5.98 5.76 -8.56
C LEU A 194 6.47 4.32 -8.69
N GLY A 195 5.57 3.36 -8.57
CA GLY A 195 5.84 1.94 -8.78
C GLY A 195 5.07 1.43 -9.98
N THR A 196 5.71 0.62 -10.82
CA THR A 196 5.12 -0.02 -11.99
C THR A 196 5.60 -1.46 -12.08
N ARG A 197 5.12 -2.21 -13.05
CA ARG A 197 5.55 -3.60 -13.23
C ARG A 197 7.03 -3.67 -13.58
N ALA A 198 7.71 -4.66 -13.00
CA ALA A 198 9.08 -4.99 -13.30
C ALA A 198 9.20 -6.47 -13.63
N VAL A 199 10.02 -6.80 -14.63
CA VAL A 199 10.31 -8.17 -15.02
C VAL A 199 11.81 -8.34 -15.25
N PRO A 200 12.40 -9.50 -14.95
CA PRO A 200 13.78 -9.78 -15.27
C PRO A 200 14.03 -9.65 -16.78
N LYS A 201 15.21 -9.20 -17.16
CA LYS A 201 15.55 -9.02 -18.58
C LYS A 201 15.74 -10.37 -19.29
N ALA A 202 16.37 -11.33 -18.63
CA ALA A 202 16.59 -12.68 -19.14
C ALA A 202 16.82 -13.65 -17.97
N ASP A 203 16.40 -14.90 -18.13
CA ASP A 203 16.68 -16.01 -17.22
C ASP A 203 16.47 -15.71 -15.73
N ASP A 204 15.43 -14.93 -15.43
CA ASP A 204 15.09 -14.53 -14.06
C ASP A 204 16.23 -13.82 -13.29
N LYS A 205 17.12 -13.17 -14.00
CA LYS A 205 18.29 -12.46 -13.44
C LYS A 205 18.20 -10.93 -13.65
N THR A 206 18.96 -10.22 -12.85
CA THR A 206 19.19 -8.79 -13.06
C THR A 206 19.94 -8.54 -14.39
N PRO A 207 19.76 -7.39 -15.03
CA PRO A 207 18.89 -6.28 -14.66
C PRO A 207 17.41 -6.52 -14.97
N PHE A 208 16.55 -5.68 -14.40
CA PHE A 208 15.11 -5.69 -14.68
C PHE A 208 14.72 -4.73 -15.79
N ASN A 209 13.71 -5.11 -16.57
CA ASN A 209 12.94 -4.18 -17.37
C ASN A 209 11.82 -3.62 -16.48
N VAL A 210 11.74 -2.31 -16.38
CA VAL A 210 10.70 -1.61 -15.60
C VAL A 210 9.79 -0.90 -16.58
N GLU A 211 8.47 -1.10 -16.45
CA GLU A 211 7.50 -0.37 -17.24
C GLU A 211 7.51 1.11 -16.82
N PRO A 212 7.72 2.06 -17.76
CA PRO A 212 7.70 3.47 -17.38
C PRO A 212 6.28 3.91 -17.02
N PHE A 213 6.17 4.74 -15.99
CA PHE A 213 4.88 5.35 -15.66
C PHE A 213 4.48 6.38 -16.72
N ALA A 214 3.27 6.28 -17.22
CA ALA A 214 2.66 7.22 -18.14
C ALA A 214 1.27 7.64 -17.62
N GLY A 215 0.99 8.95 -17.66
CA GLY A 215 -0.26 9.50 -17.15
C GLY A 215 -0.12 10.93 -16.68
N THR A 216 -1.12 11.42 -15.95
CA THR A 216 -1.12 12.74 -15.34
C THR A 216 -1.37 12.61 -13.84
N LEU A 217 -0.61 13.38 -13.06
CA LEU A 217 -0.79 13.53 -11.62
C LEU A 217 -1.02 15.01 -11.33
N ASN A 218 -2.17 15.32 -10.76
CA ASN A 218 -2.49 16.66 -10.27
C ASN A 218 -2.37 16.67 -8.74
N ILE A 219 -1.67 17.66 -8.20
CA ILE A 219 -1.39 17.78 -6.77
C ILE A 219 -1.77 19.20 -6.31
N LYS A 220 -2.64 19.31 -5.32
CA LYS A 220 -2.90 20.58 -4.64
C LYS A 220 -1.73 20.84 -3.67
N ALA A 221 -1.08 21.97 -3.83
CA ALA A 221 0.02 22.42 -2.98
C ALA A 221 0.25 23.94 -3.16
N PRO A 222 1.00 24.60 -2.24
CA PRO A 222 1.32 26.02 -2.36
C PRO A 222 2.11 26.35 -3.64
N ALA A 223 1.92 27.55 -4.15
CA ALA A 223 2.65 28.04 -5.33
C ALA A 223 4.17 28.17 -5.07
N GLY A 224 4.95 28.11 -6.15
CA GLY A 224 6.41 28.39 -6.13
C GLY A 224 7.29 27.17 -5.98
N LEU A 225 6.72 25.94 -5.92
CA LEU A 225 7.48 24.70 -5.86
C LEU A 225 8.00 24.30 -7.25
N LYS A 226 9.07 23.51 -7.24
CA LYS A 226 9.69 22.93 -8.45
C LYS A 226 9.75 21.40 -8.31
N LEU A 227 9.54 20.72 -9.42
CA LEU A 227 9.63 19.27 -9.49
C LEU A 227 11.05 18.83 -9.84
N PHE A 228 11.57 17.85 -9.11
CA PHE A 228 12.89 17.27 -9.34
C PHE A 228 12.81 15.75 -9.40
N ALA A 229 13.62 15.17 -10.30
CA ALA A 229 13.95 13.76 -10.27
C ALA A 229 15.42 13.57 -9.88
N ARG A 230 15.78 12.41 -9.34
CA ARG A 230 17.18 12.01 -9.17
C ARG A 230 17.66 11.28 -10.42
N ASP A 231 18.83 11.67 -10.92
CA ASP A 231 19.53 10.91 -11.96
C ASP A 231 20.37 9.77 -11.35
N ALA A 232 21.08 9.04 -12.23
CA ALA A 232 21.95 7.92 -11.84
C ALA A 232 23.09 8.33 -10.91
N GLN A 233 23.48 9.60 -10.91
CA GLN A 233 24.51 10.18 -10.03
C GLN A 233 23.91 10.79 -8.76
N ALA A 234 22.65 10.51 -8.48
CA ALA A 234 21.88 11.07 -7.36
C ALA A 234 21.71 12.60 -7.38
N GLN A 235 21.98 13.25 -8.52
CA GLN A 235 21.78 14.69 -8.69
C GLN A 235 20.31 15.00 -8.96
N LEU A 236 19.81 16.11 -8.40
CA LEU A 236 18.47 16.58 -8.64
C LEU A 236 18.40 17.31 -9.97
N LYS A 237 17.57 16.82 -10.89
CA LYS A 237 17.29 17.46 -12.17
C LYS A 237 15.86 17.99 -12.19
N PRO A 238 15.64 19.26 -12.57
CA PRO A 238 14.29 19.81 -12.66
C PRO A 238 13.52 19.15 -13.78
N LEU A 239 12.23 18.94 -13.54
CA LEU A 239 11.26 18.44 -14.52
C LEU A 239 10.18 19.49 -14.80
N PRO A 240 9.62 19.49 -16.02
CA PRO A 240 8.55 20.39 -16.37
C PRO A 240 7.25 20.01 -15.64
N MET A 241 6.49 21.03 -15.25
CA MET A 241 5.14 20.92 -14.72
C MET A 241 4.40 22.23 -14.96
N ALA A 242 3.06 22.19 -14.92
CA ALA A 242 2.23 23.39 -14.92
C ALA A 242 1.65 23.65 -13.53
N TYR A 243 1.37 24.92 -13.21
CA TYR A 243 0.65 25.30 -11.99
C TYR A 243 -0.52 26.17 -12.39
N GLN A 244 -1.71 25.72 -12.03
CA GLN A 244 -2.96 26.44 -12.28
C GLN A 244 -3.98 26.12 -11.20
N ASP A 245 -4.74 27.12 -10.78
CA ASP A 245 -5.84 26.97 -9.82
C ASP A 245 -5.47 26.24 -8.51
N GLY A 246 -4.27 26.54 -7.99
CA GLY A 246 -3.78 25.93 -6.76
C GLY A 246 -3.28 24.49 -6.89
N ARG A 247 -3.11 23.99 -8.11
CA ARG A 247 -2.67 22.62 -8.39
C ARG A 247 -1.48 22.57 -9.34
N TYR A 248 -0.56 21.68 -9.06
CA TYR A 248 0.48 21.28 -9.98
C TYR A 248 -0.04 20.14 -10.87
N SER A 249 0.16 20.26 -12.18
CA SER A 249 -0.12 19.22 -13.16
C SER A 249 1.20 18.68 -13.72
N ILE A 250 1.44 17.40 -13.49
CA ILE A 250 2.66 16.70 -13.91
C ILE A 250 2.25 15.65 -14.93
N THR A 251 2.75 15.78 -16.16
CA THR A 251 2.52 14.79 -17.21
C THR A 251 3.73 13.89 -17.38
N PHE A 252 3.50 12.61 -17.28
CA PHE A 252 4.49 11.54 -17.50
C PHE A 252 4.24 10.93 -18.88
N ASP A 253 5.22 11.03 -19.77
CA ASP A 253 5.14 10.53 -21.15
C ASP A 253 5.83 9.16 -21.34
N GLY A 254 6.29 8.56 -20.24
CA GLY A 254 7.03 7.29 -20.26
C GLY A 254 8.54 7.44 -20.48
N LYS A 255 9.08 8.65 -20.51
CA LYS A 255 10.53 8.89 -20.70
C LYS A 255 11.29 8.99 -19.38
N TYR A 256 10.61 9.33 -18.29
CA TYR A 256 11.23 9.48 -16.99
C TYR A 256 11.19 8.16 -16.21
N MET A 257 12.36 7.67 -15.84
CA MET A 257 12.55 6.38 -15.18
C MET A 257 12.85 6.50 -13.69
N SER A 258 12.60 7.68 -13.08
CA SER A 258 12.80 7.84 -11.64
C SER A 258 11.57 7.34 -10.88
N ASN A 259 11.80 6.45 -9.92
CA ASN A 259 10.74 5.99 -9.00
C ASN A 259 10.40 7.05 -7.96
N TRP A 260 11.30 8.01 -7.71
CA TRP A 260 11.13 9.05 -6.69
C TRP A 260 11.35 10.43 -7.28
N LEU A 261 10.36 11.28 -7.02
CA LEU A 261 10.38 12.66 -7.43
C LEU A 261 10.15 13.54 -6.19
N PHE A 262 10.70 14.72 -6.22
CA PHE A 262 10.59 15.71 -5.15
C PHE A 262 9.92 16.97 -5.68
N LEU A 263 8.83 17.37 -5.06
CA LEU A 263 8.18 18.65 -5.32
C LEU A 263 8.48 19.58 -4.13
N LYS A 264 9.34 20.57 -4.34
CA LYS A 264 9.82 21.49 -3.29
C LYS A 264 10.21 22.87 -3.80
#